data_51667156e086e049212f18a3fb0d0f59
#
_entry.id   51667156e086e049212f18a3fb0d0f59
#
_cell.length_a   1.000
_cell.length_b   1.000
_cell.length_c   1.000
_cell.angle_alpha   90.00
_cell.angle_beta   90.00
_cell.angle_gamma   90.00
#
_symmetry.space_group_name_H-M   'P 1'
#
loop_
_entity.id
_entity.type
_entity.pdbx_description
1 polymer ?
#
loop_
_entity_poly.entity_id
_entity_poly.type
_entity_poly.pdbx_seq_one_letter_code
_entity_poly.pdbx_strand_id
1 'polypeptide(L)'
;MGSRRSYGSYNDGCAAAHALDLVGDRWTMVVVRELLLGAKRFTEIQRDVLGIGPAVLTQRLHDLEAGGVLRRRRLPGRVDVYELTDWGRELEAVNTALSRWAVASPTLPRDADMSPDTVVLAMRAHARPATGLADERRVALHLTDSRHGDAEPVTYLATVSEHSTRVDRSAEPAATDAEVWATTRAWKACVIGGVALEDLADVRVAGDDDAVRALLGATSLGKPPGTRDDAPGHPAIA
;
A
#
# COMPACT_ATOMS: atom_id res chain seq x y z
N MET A 1 -23.78 -36.77 -10.05
CA MET A 1 -23.76 -36.20 -8.68
C MET A 1 -23.66 -34.68 -8.82
N GLY A 2 -24.78 -33.98 -8.60
CA GLY A 2 -24.81 -32.52 -8.72
C GLY A 2 -24.03 -31.88 -7.57
N SER A 3 -22.98 -31.14 -7.89
CA SER A 3 -22.25 -30.30 -6.93
C SER A 3 -23.23 -29.34 -6.27
N ARG A 4 -23.35 -29.38 -4.94
CA ARG A 4 -24.08 -28.37 -4.18
C ARG A 4 -23.48 -27.01 -4.52
N ARG A 5 -24.27 -26.11 -5.09
CA ARG A 5 -23.90 -24.71 -5.23
C ARG A 5 -23.58 -24.17 -3.84
N SER A 6 -22.32 -23.84 -3.59
CA SER A 6 -21.91 -23.11 -2.39
C SER A 6 -22.53 -21.70 -2.49
N TYR A 7 -23.21 -21.27 -1.43
CA TYR A 7 -23.77 -19.91 -1.32
C TYR A 7 -22.59 -18.94 -1.16
N GLY A 8 -21.89 -18.61 -2.21
CA GLY A 8 -20.68 -17.77 -2.16
C GLY A 8 -19.74 -17.99 -3.33
N SER A 9 -20.07 -18.90 -4.26
CA SER A 9 -19.31 -19.06 -5.50
C SER A 9 -20.16 -18.65 -6.69
N TYR A 10 -19.56 -17.90 -7.61
CA TYR A 10 -20.16 -17.56 -8.91
C TYR A 10 -20.44 -18.83 -9.75
N ASN A 11 -19.70 -19.93 -9.45
CA ASN A 11 -19.76 -21.17 -10.23
C ASN A 11 -19.61 -20.93 -11.74
N ASP A 12 -18.71 -19.99 -12.07
CA ASP A 12 -18.35 -19.55 -13.41
C ASP A 12 -16.95 -20.09 -13.75
N GLY A 13 -16.76 -20.59 -14.97
CA GLY A 13 -15.45 -21.04 -15.47
C GLY A 13 -14.47 -19.92 -15.78
N CYS A 14 -14.86 -18.65 -15.61
CA CYS A 14 -14.00 -17.50 -15.82
C CYS A 14 -13.01 -17.33 -14.64
N ALA A 15 -11.70 -17.23 -14.95
CA ALA A 15 -10.67 -17.02 -13.93
C ALA A 15 -10.90 -15.75 -13.11
N ALA A 16 -11.46 -14.68 -13.71
CA ALA A 16 -11.77 -13.44 -12.98
C ALA A 16 -12.91 -13.65 -11.97
N ALA A 17 -13.95 -14.43 -12.33
CA ALA A 17 -15.03 -14.78 -11.41
C ALA A 17 -14.48 -15.64 -10.24
N HIS A 18 -13.62 -16.61 -10.54
CA HIS A 18 -12.95 -17.39 -9.50
C HIS A 18 -12.05 -16.54 -8.58
N ALA A 19 -11.34 -15.57 -9.13
CA ALA A 19 -10.56 -14.62 -8.32
C ALA A 19 -11.47 -13.83 -7.36
N LEU A 20 -12.65 -13.40 -7.82
CA LEU A 20 -13.64 -12.73 -6.97
C LEU A 20 -14.23 -13.66 -5.91
N ASP A 21 -14.36 -14.97 -6.18
CA ASP A 21 -14.72 -15.96 -5.14
C ASP A 21 -13.68 -16.01 -4.01
N LEU A 22 -12.39 -15.82 -4.35
CA LEU A 22 -11.28 -15.86 -3.38
C LEU A 22 -11.07 -14.55 -2.64
N VAL A 23 -11.11 -13.41 -3.36
CA VAL A 23 -10.69 -12.11 -2.80
C VAL A 23 -11.75 -11.01 -2.94
N GLY A 24 -12.93 -11.29 -3.47
CA GLY A 24 -13.96 -10.29 -3.74
C GLY A 24 -14.75 -9.81 -2.51
N ASP A 25 -14.68 -10.53 -1.41
CA ASP A 25 -15.36 -10.13 -0.18
C ASP A 25 -14.77 -8.84 0.39
N ARG A 26 -15.66 -8.03 1.00
CA ARG A 26 -15.22 -6.83 1.73
C ARG A 26 -14.14 -7.19 2.75
N TRP A 27 -13.13 -6.35 2.88
CA TRP A 27 -11.95 -6.46 3.71
C TRP A 27 -10.84 -7.39 3.17
N THR A 28 -11.15 -8.38 2.34
CA THR A 28 -10.17 -9.39 1.92
C THR A 28 -8.93 -8.77 1.27
N MET A 29 -9.12 -7.95 0.23
CA MET A 29 -7.99 -7.26 -0.42
C MET A 29 -7.29 -6.25 0.50
N VAL A 30 -7.99 -5.66 1.49
CA VAL A 30 -7.38 -4.77 2.47
C VAL A 30 -6.50 -5.56 3.45
N VAL A 31 -6.91 -6.77 3.86
CA VAL A 31 -6.08 -7.69 4.66
C VAL A 31 -4.87 -8.17 3.87
N VAL A 32 -5.06 -8.58 2.60
CA VAL A 32 -3.94 -8.96 1.70
C VAL A 32 -2.94 -7.81 1.59
N ARG A 33 -3.40 -6.58 1.37
CA ARG A 33 -2.55 -5.39 1.28
C ARG A 33 -1.63 -5.24 2.50
N GLU A 34 -2.14 -5.43 3.70
CA GLU A 34 -1.33 -5.31 4.93
C GLU A 34 -0.27 -6.41 5.07
N LEU A 35 -0.35 -7.49 4.29
CA LEU A 35 0.61 -8.60 4.30
C LEU A 35 1.61 -8.56 3.13
N LEU A 36 1.45 -7.63 2.18
CA LEU A 36 2.33 -7.54 0.99
C LEU A 36 3.77 -7.18 1.35
N LEU A 37 3.98 -6.40 2.41
CA LEU A 37 5.32 -5.98 2.84
C LEU A 37 5.90 -6.84 3.96
N GLY A 38 5.23 -7.92 4.33
CA GLY A 38 5.75 -8.88 5.31
C GLY A 38 4.69 -9.53 6.18
N ALA A 39 5.14 -10.52 6.92
CA ALA A 39 4.29 -11.23 7.86
C ALA A 39 3.85 -10.34 9.02
N LYS A 40 2.59 -10.47 9.46
CA LYS A 40 2.01 -9.75 10.61
C LYS A 40 1.29 -10.70 11.56
N ARG A 41 1.26 -10.30 12.84
CA ARG A 41 0.39 -10.93 13.84
C ARG A 41 -1.06 -10.52 13.62
N PHE A 42 -1.98 -11.29 14.16
CA PHE A 42 -3.42 -10.96 14.13
C PHE A 42 -3.69 -9.53 14.64
N THR A 43 -3.10 -9.18 15.78
CA THR A 43 -3.28 -7.86 16.42
C THR A 43 -2.71 -6.71 15.59
N GLU A 44 -1.63 -6.94 14.86
CA GLU A 44 -1.03 -5.95 13.95
C GLU A 44 -1.93 -5.71 12.74
N ILE A 45 -2.45 -6.78 12.12
CA ILE A 45 -3.40 -6.66 11.02
C ILE A 45 -4.67 -5.93 11.48
N GLN A 46 -5.21 -6.29 12.65
CA GLN A 46 -6.42 -5.67 13.20
C GLN A 46 -6.22 -4.18 13.49
N ARG A 47 -5.05 -3.80 14.02
CA ARG A 47 -4.68 -2.40 14.26
C ARG A 47 -4.57 -1.62 12.94
N ASP A 48 -3.92 -2.22 11.93
CA ASP A 48 -3.60 -1.55 10.67
C ASP A 48 -4.83 -1.44 9.74
N VAL A 49 -5.77 -2.37 9.82
CA VAL A 49 -7.05 -2.35 9.08
C VAL A 49 -8.15 -1.72 9.93
N LEU A 50 -8.24 -0.40 9.90
CA LEU A 50 -9.22 0.33 10.71
C LEU A 50 -10.66 -0.10 10.39
N GLY A 51 -11.42 -0.38 11.45
CA GLY A 51 -12.85 -0.72 11.37
C GLY A 51 -13.15 -2.19 11.10
N ILE A 52 -12.14 -3.06 10.95
CA ILE A 52 -12.37 -4.50 10.87
C ILE A 52 -12.62 -5.08 12.26
N GLY A 53 -13.76 -5.76 12.44
CA GLY A 53 -14.03 -6.49 13.67
C GLY A 53 -13.23 -7.80 13.75
N PRO A 54 -12.87 -8.27 14.98
CA PRO A 54 -12.04 -9.47 15.14
C PRO A 54 -12.66 -10.74 14.53
N ALA A 55 -13.97 -10.89 14.61
CA ALA A 55 -14.67 -12.05 14.00
C ALA A 55 -14.56 -12.02 12.48
N VAL A 56 -14.69 -10.85 11.85
CA VAL A 56 -14.55 -10.69 10.40
C VAL A 56 -13.12 -10.94 9.97
N LEU A 57 -12.13 -10.39 10.70
CA LEU A 57 -10.71 -10.65 10.41
C LEU A 57 -10.39 -12.15 10.51
N THR A 58 -10.85 -12.81 11.57
CA THR A 58 -10.67 -14.27 11.74
C THR A 58 -11.22 -15.03 10.54
N GLN A 59 -12.43 -14.69 10.09
CA GLN A 59 -13.05 -15.33 8.93
C GLN A 59 -12.23 -15.09 7.66
N ARG A 60 -11.82 -13.82 7.39
CA ARG A 60 -11.03 -13.49 6.19
C ARG A 60 -9.68 -14.21 6.17
N LEU A 61 -8.98 -14.28 7.31
CA LEU A 61 -7.72 -15.03 7.43
C LEU A 61 -7.91 -16.52 7.19
N HIS A 62 -8.98 -17.10 7.73
CA HIS A 62 -9.33 -18.50 7.50
C HIS A 62 -9.62 -18.78 6.02
N ASP A 63 -10.42 -17.93 5.37
CA ASP A 63 -10.80 -18.10 3.96
C ASP A 63 -9.59 -17.98 3.03
N LEU A 64 -8.72 -16.99 3.29
CA LEU A 64 -7.46 -16.79 2.56
C LEU A 64 -6.49 -17.96 2.75
N GLU A 65 -6.42 -18.54 3.96
CA GLU A 65 -5.60 -19.71 4.23
C GLU A 65 -6.15 -20.94 3.51
N ALA A 66 -7.46 -21.18 3.60
CA ALA A 66 -8.13 -22.26 2.89
C ALA A 66 -8.00 -22.14 1.36
N GLY A 67 -8.00 -20.91 0.82
CA GLY A 67 -7.75 -20.59 -0.58
C GLY A 67 -6.29 -20.67 -1.01
N GLY A 68 -5.35 -20.92 -0.09
CA GLY A 68 -3.90 -20.99 -0.39
C GLY A 68 -3.24 -19.64 -0.68
N VAL A 69 -3.91 -18.53 -0.39
CA VAL A 69 -3.39 -17.16 -0.60
C VAL A 69 -2.41 -16.77 0.50
N LEU A 70 -2.68 -17.18 1.73
CA LEU A 70 -1.78 -16.97 2.86
C LEU A 70 -1.56 -18.28 3.61
N ARG A 71 -0.59 -18.26 4.54
CA ARG A 71 -0.34 -19.32 5.50
C ARG A 71 -0.11 -18.74 6.88
N ARG A 72 -0.48 -19.48 7.90
CA ARG A 72 -0.12 -19.20 9.27
C ARG A 72 1.23 -19.85 9.58
N ARG A 73 2.15 -19.09 10.15
CA ARG A 73 3.48 -19.56 10.56
C ARG A 73 3.72 -19.25 12.03
N ARG A 74 4.27 -20.21 12.74
CA ARG A 74 4.66 -20.02 14.15
C ARG A 74 6.13 -19.62 14.24
N LEU A 75 6.37 -18.47 14.85
CA LEU A 75 7.70 -17.96 15.15
C LEU A 75 8.21 -18.52 16.50
N PRO A 76 9.53 -18.42 16.78
CA PRO A 76 10.06 -18.66 18.12
C PRO A 76 9.29 -17.87 19.18
N GLY A 77 9.10 -18.42 20.38
CA GLY A 77 8.28 -17.80 21.41
C GLY A 77 6.77 -18.04 21.28
N ARG A 78 6.36 -18.97 20.40
CA ARG A 78 4.95 -19.34 20.16
C ARG A 78 4.08 -18.21 19.61
N VAL A 79 4.68 -17.29 18.86
CA VAL A 79 3.98 -16.20 18.21
C VAL A 79 3.51 -16.66 16.84
N ASP A 80 2.21 -16.61 16.60
CA ASP A 80 1.63 -16.89 15.28
C ASP A 80 1.59 -15.62 14.44
N VAL A 81 2.07 -15.74 13.19
CA VAL A 81 2.00 -14.70 12.16
C VAL A 81 1.32 -15.25 10.92
N TYR A 82 0.72 -14.35 10.17
CA TYR A 82 0.15 -14.62 8.85
C TYR A 82 1.07 -14.01 7.80
N GLU A 83 1.36 -14.78 6.76
CA GLU A 83 2.17 -14.33 5.63
C GLU A 83 1.58 -14.82 4.30
N LEU A 84 1.73 -14.04 3.26
CA LEU A 84 1.29 -14.45 1.92
C LEU A 84 2.17 -15.59 1.40
N THR A 85 1.56 -16.53 0.71
CA THR A 85 2.28 -17.51 -0.12
C THR A 85 2.92 -16.81 -1.32
N ASP A 86 3.77 -17.52 -2.09
CA ASP A 86 4.33 -16.96 -3.33
C ASP A 86 3.21 -16.53 -4.29
N TRP A 87 2.20 -17.37 -4.45
CA TRP A 87 1.01 -17.05 -5.22
C TRP A 87 0.21 -15.86 -4.63
N GLY A 88 0.05 -15.81 -3.31
CA GLY A 88 -0.60 -14.69 -2.64
C GLY A 88 0.13 -13.35 -2.85
N ARG A 89 1.46 -13.36 -2.98
CA ARG A 89 2.24 -12.15 -3.27
C ARG A 89 1.99 -11.60 -4.68
N GLU A 90 1.59 -12.42 -5.63
CA GLU A 90 1.20 -11.95 -6.98
C GLU A 90 -0.01 -11.00 -6.94
N LEU A 91 -0.82 -11.03 -5.86
CA LEU A 91 -1.90 -10.05 -5.64
C LEU A 91 -1.41 -8.61 -5.48
N GLU A 92 -0.08 -8.38 -5.34
CA GLU A 92 0.47 -7.01 -5.39
C GLU A 92 0.17 -6.34 -6.74
N ALA A 93 0.24 -7.08 -7.84
CA ALA A 93 -0.10 -6.57 -9.16
C ALA A 93 -1.59 -6.16 -9.22
N VAL A 94 -2.48 -6.95 -8.63
CA VAL A 94 -3.91 -6.65 -8.55
C VAL A 94 -4.16 -5.42 -7.66
N ASN A 95 -3.53 -5.36 -6.49
CA ASN A 95 -3.62 -4.21 -5.58
C ASN A 95 -3.13 -2.92 -6.26
N THR A 96 -2.03 -3.00 -7.01
CA THR A 96 -1.48 -1.89 -7.80
C THR A 96 -2.47 -1.42 -8.88
N ALA A 97 -3.08 -2.35 -9.62
CA ALA A 97 -4.07 -2.02 -10.64
C ALA A 97 -5.31 -1.35 -10.04
N LEU A 98 -5.82 -1.87 -8.92
CA LEU A 98 -6.93 -1.27 -8.17
C LEU A 98 -6.58 0.14 -7.67
N SER A 99 -5.37 0.34 -7.13
CA SER A 99 -4.90 1.64 -6.64
C SER A 99 -4.84 2.66 -7.78
N ARG A 100 -4.23 2.30 -8.91
CA ARG A 100 -4.12 3.16 -10.08
C ARG A 100 -5.49 3.54 -10.68
N TRP A 101 -6.41 2.60 -10.70
CA TRP A 101 -7.76 2.85 -11.18
C TRP A 101 -8.54 3.77 -10.23
N ALA A 102 -8.48 3.48 -8.93
CA ALA A 102 -9.27 4.18 -7.91
C ALA A 102 -8.79 5.62 -7.65
N VAL A 103 -7.52 5.94 -7.95
CA VAL A 103 -6.96 7.28 -7.69
C VAL A 103 -7.68 8.39 -8.47
N ALA A 104 -8.31 8.05 -9.60
CA ALA A 104 -9.13 8.96 -10.40
C ALA A 104 -10.56 9.12 -9.86
N SER A 105 -10.95 8.38 -8.80
CA SER A 105 -12.30 8.47 -8.26
C SER A 105 -12.57 9.85 -7.64
N PRO A 106 -13.68 10.51 -7.99
CA PRO A 106 -14.06 11.79 -7.39
C PRO A 106 -14.43 11.67 -5.90
N THR A 107 -14.72 10.47 -5.43
CA THR A 107 -15.11 10.19 -4.03
C THR A 107 -13.97 9.57 -3.22
N LEU A 108 -12.74 9.57 -3.74
CA LEU A 108 -11.58 9.07 -2.98
C LEU A 108 -11.40 9.90 -1.71
N PRO A 109 -11.40 9.27 -0.51
CA PRO A 109 -11.24 10.00 0.76
C PRO A 109 -9.77 10.42 0.97
N ARG A 110 -9.36 11.47 0.25
CA ARG A 110 -7.96 11.95 0.22
C ARG A 110 -7.42 12.36 1.59
N ASP A 111 -8.31 12.79 2.50
CA ASP A 111 -7.94 13.24 3.85
C ASP A 111 -7.82 12.08 4.85
N ALA A 112 -8.28 10.88 4.51
CA ALA A 112 -8.18 9.72 5.38
C ALA A 112 -6.73 9.27 5.56
N ASP A 113 -6.35 8.92 6.80
CA ASP A 113 -5.00 8.45 7.11
C ASP A 113 -4.75 7.01 6.61
N MET A 114 -3.48 6.68 6.43
CA MET A 114 -2.99 5.39 5.97
C MET A 114 -2.02 4.78 6.97
N SER A 115 -1.91 3.43 6.99
CA SER A 115 -0.79 2.77 7.67
C SER A 115 0.54 3.05 6.94
N PRO A 116 1.69 2.92 7.61
CA PRO A 116 2.99 3.06 6.95
C PRO A 116 3.13 2.15 5.72
N ASP A 117 2.75 0.87 5.84
CA ASP A 117 2.79 -0.07 4.72
C ASP A 117 1.86 0.37 3.56
N THR A 118 0.69 0.93 3.87
CA THR A 118 -0.23 1.42 2.84
C THR A 118 0.32 2.62 2.08
N VAL A 119 1.00 3.55 2.77
CA VAL A 119 1.66 4.70 2.11
C VAL A 119 2.76 4.20 1.17
N VAL A 120 3.59 3.25 1.62
CA VAL A 120 4.65 2.66 0.80
C VAL A 120 4.09 1.89 -0.40
N LEU A 121 3.01 1.14 -0.24
CA LEU A 121 2.35 0.47 -1.36
C LEU A 121 1.74 1.45 -2.37
N ALA A 122 1.26 2.61 -1.92
CA ALA A 122 0.85 3.68 -2.83
C ALA A 122 2.06 4.24 -3.61
N MET A 123 3.22 4.45 -2.95
CA MET A 123 4.47 4.82 -3.63
C MET A 123 4.86 3.75 -4.68
N ARG A 124 4.88 2.47 -4.32
CA ARG A 124 5.19 1.36 -5.24
C ARG A 124 4.24 1.30 -6.43
N ALA A 125 2.94 1.53 -6.18
CA ALA A 125 1.93 1.52 -7.25
C ALA A 125 2.18 2.60 -8.31
N HIS A 126 2.83 3.70 -7.95
CA HIS A 126 3.12 4.83 -8.83
C HIS A 126 4.62 5.01 -9.11
N ALA A 127 5.45 4.08 -8.64
CA ALA A 127 6.89 4.10 -8.87
C ALA A 127 7.23 4.09 -10.36
N ARG A 128 8.20 4.91 -10.73
CA ARG A 128 8.73 5.05 -12.08
C ARG A 128 10.24 5.24 -12.03
N PRO A 129 10.97 4.95 -13.13
CA PRO A 129 12.37 5.27 -13.24
C PRO A 129 12.63 6.78 -13.07
N ALA A 130 13.75 7.15 -12.47
CA ALA A 130 14.20 8.54 -12.36
C ALA A 130 15.14 8.88 -13.54
N THR A 131 14.55 9.18 -14.68
CA THR A 131 15.28 9.47 -15.92
C THR A 131 16.27 10.62 -15.72
N GLY A 132 17.54 10.39 -16.13
CA GLY A 132 18.61 11.37 -16.00
C GLY A 132 19.32 11.38 -14.65
N LEU A 133 18.96 10.49 -13.73
CA LEU A 133 19.69 10.30 -12.49
C LEU A 133 21.02 9.55 -12.78
N ALA A 134 22.16 10.21 -12.56
CA ALA A 134 23.47 9.66 -12.89
C ALA A 134 23.84 8.43 -12.04
N ASP A 135 23.51 8.48 -10.75
CA ASP A 135 23.84 7.44 -9.78
C ASP A 135 22.59 7.01 -9.01
N GLU A 136 22.58 5.74 -8.59
CA GLU A 136 21.53 5.22 -7.71
C GLU A 136 21.52 6.00 -6.39
N ARG A 137 20.33 6.33 -5.88
CA ARG A 137 20.12 6.96 -4.60
C ARG A 137 19.38 6.03 -3.65
N ARG A 138 19.80 6.03 -2.41
CA ARG A 138 19.23 5.21 -1.33
C ARG A 138 18.73 6.08 -0.21
N VAL A 139 17.43 6.01 0.09
CA VAL A 139 16.78 6.80 1.12
C VAL A 139 16.13 5.89 2.15
N ALA A 140 16.49 6.03 3.42
CA ALA A 140 15.76 5.40 4.51
C ALA A 140 14.54 6.25 4.87
N LEU A 141 13.37 5.61 4.96
CA LEU A 141 12.13 6.22 5.39
C LEU A 141 11.72 5.64 6.74
N HIS A 142 11.62 6.47 7.76
CA HIS A 142 11.13 6.12 9.09
C HIS A 142 9.74 6.74 9.26
N LEU A 143 8.70 5.93 9.01
CA LEU A 143 7.32 6.40 8.99
C LEU A 143 6.60 6.03 10.29
N THR A 144 6.16 7.04 11.05
CA THR A 144 5.32 6.86 12.24
C THR A 144 3.85 6.92 11.84
N ASP A 145 3.07 5.95 12.29
CA ASP A 145 1.64 5.89 12.00
C ASP A 145 0.89 7.03 12.70
N SER A 146 0.41 8.01 11.93
CA SER A 146 -0.33 9.16 12.45
C SER A 146 -1.67 8.83 13.12
N ARG A 147 -2.14 7.59 12.96
CA ARG A 147 -3.39 7.11 13.59
C ARG A 147 -3.20 6.65 15.03
N HIS A 148 -1.94 6.48 15.46
CA HIS A 148 -1.55 5.94 16.77
C HIS A 148 -0.44 6.82 17.36
N GLY A 149 -0.75 7.51 18.48
CA GLY A 149 0.14 8.54 19.03
C GLY A 149 1.44 8.02 19.65
N ASP A 150 1.53 6.72 19.93
CA ASP A 150 2.66 6.02 20.56
C ASP A 150 3.30 4.97 19.63
N ALA A 151 3.00 5.05 18.32
CA ALA A 151 3.53 4.09 17.37
C ALA A 151 5.03 4.29 17.15
N GLU A 152 5.79 3.20 17.24
CA GLU A 152 7.18 3.18 16.80
C GLU A 152 7.24 3.34 15.27
N PRO A 153 8.26 4.06 14.75
CA PRO A 153 8.41 4.22 13.32
C PRO A 153 8.72 2.87 12.63
N VAL A 154 8.12 2.67 11.49
CA VAL A 154 8.43 1.56 10.60
C VAL A 154 9.44 2.05 9.56
N THR A 155 10.52 1.29 9.38
CA THR A 155 11.62 1.66 8.50
C THR A 155 11.51 0.95 7.15
N TYR A 156 11.74 1.72 6.10
CA TYR A 156 11.79 1.26 4.71
C TYR A 156 13.06 1.78 4.04
N LEU A 157 13.56 1.03 3.07
CA LEU A 157 14.63 1.46 2.19
C LEU A 157 14.05 1.70 0.79
N ALA A 158 14.17 2.93 0.33
CA ALA A 158 13.90 3.29 -1.05
C ALA A 158 15.21 3.29 -1.85
N THR A 159 15.19 2.69 -3.03
CA THR A 159 16.27 2.70 -4.00
C THR A 159 15.74 3.31 -5.29
N VAL A 160 16.34 4.40 -5.72
CA VAL A 160 15.94 5.17 -6.91
C VAL A 160 17.07 5.16 -7.92
N SER A 161 16.79 4.75 -9.13
CA SER A 161 17.77 4.73 -10.22
C SER A 161 17.16 5.18 -11.55
N GLU A 162 17.99 5.36 -12.55
CA GLU A 162 17.54 5.64 -13.92
C GLU A 162 16.64 4.55 -14.50
N HIS A 163 16.73 3.32 -13.99
CA HIS A 163 16.02 2.16 -14.53
C HIS A 163 14.81 1.73 -13.70
N SER A 164 14.81 2.00 -12.39
CA SER A 164 13.76 1.53 -11.49
C SER A 164 13.71 2.31 -10.18
N THR A 165 12.55 2.30 -9.55
CA THR A 165 12.38 2.77 -8.17
C THR A 165 11.71 1.67 -7.37
N ARG A 166 12.31 1.32 -6.22
CA ARG A 166 11.83 0.30 -5.28
C ARG A 166 11.75 0.88 -3.89
N VAL A 167 10.78 0.43 -3.12
CA VAL A 167 10.65 0.79 -1.70
C VAL A 167 10.28 -0.48 -0.95
N ASP A 168 11.17 -0.98 -0.11
CA ASP A 168 11.01 -2.22 0.61
C ASP A 168 11.14 -2.01 2.11
N ARG A 169 10.46 -2.84 2.91
CA ARG A 169 10.61 -2.82 4.36
C ARG A 169 12.01 -3.27 4.74
N SER A 170 12.66 -2.53 5.63
CA SER A 170 14.00 -2.83 6.11
C SER A 170 14.09 -2.63 7.61
N ALA A 171 14.66 -3.60 8.32
CA ALA A 171 14.92 -3.43 9.75
C ALA A 171 16.14 -2.54 10.02
N GLU A 172 17.16 -2.66 9.17
CA GLU A 172 18.42 -1.91 9.26
C GLU A 172 18.88 -1.55 7.84
N PRO A 173 18.54 -0.35 7.35
CA PRO A 173 19.03 0.09 6.04
C PRO A 173 20.54 0.28 6.09
N ALA A 174 21.27 -0.49 5.27
CA ALA A 174 22.71 -0.26 5.09
C ALA A 174 22.93 1.00 4.28
N ALA A 175 24.04 1.72 4.52
CA ALA A 175 24.51 2.94 3.85
C ALA A 175 23.46 3.65 2.96
N THR A 176 22.93 4.74 3.44
CA THR A 176 21.93 5.57 2.75
C THR A 176 22.51 6.93 2.40
N ASP A 177 22.04 7.55 1.33
CA ASP A 177 22.40 8.93 0.96
C ASP A 177 21.60 9.91 1.81
N ALA A 178 20.37 9.55 2.19
CA ALA A 178 19.52 10.35 3.06
C ALA A 178 18.62 9.48 3.96
N GLU A 179 18.19 10.09 5.04
CA GLU A 179 17.19 9.53 5.95
C GLU A 179 16.05 10.54 6.17
N VAL A 180 14.83 10.03 6.20
CA VAL A 180 13.61 10.82 6.40
C VAL A 180 12.83 10.27 7.57
N TRP A 181 12.46 11.13 8.51
CA TRP A 181 11.51 10.84 9.59
C TRP A 181 10.25 11.66 9.36
N ALA A 182 9.12 11.01 9.26
CA ALA A 182 7.83 11.65 9.03
C ALA A 182 6.68 10.86 9.64
N THR A 183 5.59 11.55 9.93
CA THR A 183 4.31 10.86 10.13
C THR A 183 3.76 10.38 8.78
N THR A 184 2.93 9.33 8.79
CA THR A 184 2.28 8.84 7.56
C THR A 184 1.42 9.92 6.91
N ARG A 185 0.82 10.83 7.71
CA ARG A 185 0.04 11.97 7.21
C ARG A 185 0.92 12.96 6.45
N ALA A 186 2.04 13.36 7.02
CA ALA A 186 2.96 14.32 6.42
C ALA A 186 3.59 13.74 5.14
N TRP A 187 4.09 12.51 5.20
CA TRP A 187 4.68 11.86 4.04
C TRP A 187 3.66 11.64 2.89
N LYS A 188 2.44 11.25 3.24
CA LYS A 188 1.32 11.16 2.29
C LYS A 188 1.04 12.51 1.62
N ALA A 189 1.10 13.62 2.36
CA ALA A 189 0.90 14.94 1.80
C ALA A 189 1.93 15.27 0.70
N CYS A 190 3.20 14.84 0.85
CA CYS A 190 4.21 14.96 -0.21
C CYS A 190 3.90 14.04 -1.38
N VAL A 191 3.74 12.73 -1.12
CA VAL A 191 3.67 11.68 -2.17
C VAL A 191 2.35 11.75 -2.95
N ILE A 192 1.24 12.00 -2.27
CA ILE A 192 -0.12 11.98 -2.85
C ILE A 192 -0.66 13.39 -3.05
N GLY A 193 -0.42 14.28 -2.09
CA GLY A 193 -0.93 15.65 -2.12
C GLY A 193 -0.07 16.63 -2.93
N GLY A 194 1.18 16.28 -3.22
CA GLY A 194 2.10 17.16 -3.94
C GLY A 194 2.57 18.38 -3.12
N VAL A 195 2.45 18.31 -1.80
CA VAL A 195 2.96 19.35 -0.88
C VAL A 195 4.47 19.29 -0.89
N ALA A 196 5.13 20.45 -0.96
CA ALA A 196 6.58 20.53 -0.92
C ALA A 196 7.11 20.14 0.47
N LEU A 197 8.29 19.52 0.53
CA LEU A 197 8.92 19.10 1.80
C LEU A 197 9.10 20.28 2.76
N GLU A 198 9.47 21.42 2.20
CA GLU A 198 9.76 22.65 2.91
C GLU A 198 8.53 23.24 3.64
N ASP A 199 7.33 22.89 3.18
CA ASP A 199 6.05 23.36 3.74
C ASP A 199 5.56 22.49 4.91
N LEU A 200 6.28 21.41 5.26
CA LEU A 200 5.86 20.45 6.29
C LEU A 200 6.83 20.46 7.49
N ALA A 201 6.35 20.98 8.62
CA ALA A 201 7.12 21.01 9.87
C ALA A 201 7.38 19.60 10.46
N ASP A 202 6.55 18.62 10.14
CA ASP A 202 6.61 17.26 10.70
C ASP A 202 7.42 16.28 9.82
N VAL A 203 8.26 16.81 8.91
CA VAL A 203 9.20 16.02 8.11
C VAL A 203 10.60 16.47 8.44
N ARG A 204 11.45 15.53 8.88
CA ARG A 204 12.86 15.75 9.11
C ARG A 204 13.67 14.98 8.09
N VAL A 205 14.60 15.64 7.44
CA VAL A 205 15.55 15.05 6.50
C VAL A 205 16.96 15.17 7.07
N ALA A 206 17.78 14.15 6.90
CA ALA A 206 19.21 14.17 7.15
C ALA A 206 19.93 13.54 5.95
N GLY A 207 21.04 14.15 5.50
CA GLY A 207 21.81 13.71 4.34
C GLY A 207 21.49 14.50 3.07
N ASP A 208 21.44 13.82 1.92
CA ASP A 208 21.28 14.41 0.60
C ASP A 208 19.80 14.71 0.28
N ASP A 209 19.41 15.98 0.31
CA ASP A 209 18.07 16.44 -0.04
C ASP A 209 17.69 16.09 -1.51
N ASP A 210 18.66 16.06 -2.42
CA ASP A 210 18.40 15.73 -3.83
C ASP A 210 18.02 14.25 -3.99
N ALA A 211 18.56 13.35 -3.14
CA ALA A 211 18.13 11.97 -3.08
C ALA A 211 16.64 11.85 -2.67
N VAL A 212 16.21 12.65 -1.69
CA VAL A 212 14.80 12.68 -1.26
C VAL A 212 13.90 13.27 -2.34
N ARG A 213 14.33 14.34 -3.02
CA ARG A 213 13.58 14.92 -4.16
C ARG A 213 13.46 13.94 -5.32
N ALA A 214 14.53 13.18 -5.62
CA ALA A 214 14.50 12.13 -6.63
C ALA A 214 13.46 11.05 -6.29
N LEU A 215 13.43 10.60 -5.02
CA LEU A 215 12.44 9.64 -4.54
C LEU A 215 11.01 10.17 -4.68
N LEU A 216 10.74 11.40 -4.21
CA LEU A 216 9.43 12.02 -4.36
C LEU A 216 9.04 12.16 -5.83
N GLY A 217 9.97 12.64 -6.67
CA GLY A 217 9.79 12.72 -8.12
C GLY A 217 9.43 11.37 -8.75
N ALA A 218 10.02 10.30 -8.28
CA ALA A 218 9.83 8.94 -8.82
C ALA A 218 8.59 8.21 -8.28
N THR A 219 8.01 8.65 -7.16
CA THR A 219 6.91 7.94 -6.49
C THR A 219 5.64 8.77 -6.27
N SER A 220 5.70 10.09 -6.44
CA SER A 220 4.52 10.95 -6.28
C SER A 220 3.45 10.63 -7.33
N LEU A 221 2.21 10.71 -6.91
CA LEU A 221 1.09 10.81 -7.83
C LEU A 221 1.29 12.08 -8.66
N GLY A 222 1.49 11.93 -9.97
CA GLY A 222 1.49 13.07 -10.86
C GLY A 222 0.20 13.89 -10.62
N LYS A 223 0.28 15.22 -10.76
CA LYS A 223 -0.90 16.09 -10.70
C LYS A 223 -2.01 15.42 -11.52
N PRO A 224 -3.23 15.23 -10.98
CA PRO A 224 -4.30 14.59 -11.73
C PRO A 224 -4.40 15.28 -13.10
N PRO A 225 -4.61 14.53 -14.20
CA PRO A 225 -4.80 15.14 -15.51
C PRO A 225 -5.90 16.18 -15.35
N GLY A 226 -5.59 17.42 -15.67
CA GLY A 226 -6.27 18.65 -15.28
C GLY A 226 -7.76 18.46 -15.06
N THR A 227 -8.27 18.97 -13.98
CA THR A 227 -9.62 19.52 -13.94
C THR A 227 -9.76 20.36 -15.19
N ARG A 228 -10.44 19.81 -16.21
CA ARG A 228 -10.91 20.62 -17.33
C ARG A 228 -11.85 21.64 -16.71
N ASP A 229 -11.43 22.87 -16.66
CA ASP A 229 -12.26 24.04 -16.44
C ASP A 229 -13.17 24.27 -17.65
N ASP A 230 -13.81 23.25 -18.16
CA ASP A 230 -14.84 23.37 -19.20
C ASP A 230 -15.70 22.09 -19.11
N ALA A 231 -16.71 22.14 -18.25
CA ALA A 231 -17.85 21.24 -18.35
C ALA A 231 -18.81 21.84 -19.43
N PRO A 232 -18.93 21.27 -20.63
CA PRO A 232 -20.09 21.56 -21.46
C PRO A 232 -21.31 20.94 -20.80
N GLY A 233 -22.34 21.77 -20.60
CA GLY A 233 -23.57 21.42 -19.92
C GLY A 233 -24.17 20.09 -20.42
N HIS A 234 -24.56 19.28 -19.48
CA HIS A 234 -25.35 18.08 -19.74
C HIS A 234 -26.74 18.50 -20.19
N PRO A 235 -27.24 18.06 -21.34
CA PRO A 235 -28.63 18.32 -21.70
C PRO A 235 -29.52 17.48 -20.76
N ALA A 236 -30.49 18.15 -20.15
CA ALA A 236 -31.53 17.50 -19.38
C ALA A 236 -32.30 16.52 -20.29
N ILE A 237 -32.37 15.27 -19.88
CA ILE A 237 -33.25 14.27 -20.49
C ILE A 237 -34.63 14.49 -19.93
N ALA A 238 -35.56 14.83 -20.78
CA ALA A 238 -37.00 14.93 -20.52
C ALA A 238 -37.63 13.54 -20.36
#